data_bb2c68fa38cfa02e731ef0a98e140241
#
_entry.id   bb2c68fa38cfa02e731ef0a98e140241
#
_cell.length_a   1.000
_cell.length_b   1.000
_cell.length_c   1.000
_cell.angle_alpha   90.00
_cell.angle_beta   90.00
_cell.angle_gamma   90.00
#
_symmetry.space_group_name_H-M   'P 1'
#
loop_
_entity.id
_entity.type
_entity.pdbx_description
1 polymer ?
#
loop_
_entity_poly.entity_id
_entity_poly.type
_entity_poly.pdbx_seq_one_letter_code
_entity_poly.pdbx_strand_id
1 'polypeptide(L)'
;MAAGDLSFSARARQAWTIAKIELRRVFFAKRALWVYGLALLPAAIFLGHGVAMKYRGEQLARRGMTQPALVDSVREGEAVADVKQRLGKPAEERWSVRSKRVRKDAGNAGTTTHVIEPAVTARFVRLNIIRPAYDGAPIARIYEFEIYGPDGPAAGFRTRSPAEKGPPHAGSETVPENLALGRSVTGSLPCSPDQGPEKAVNGSVAGGETDRWCAEDRPLFLQVDLGAARPVKRFVVKHASAGGEDEESDTREFNIQVSGDGKNFTTVETSSGAGFVEERTEYRQITYFDGRREAQLLFVDGKLESSHINRLLNFEEDRMIFAGIFQFFYLRLAIFFGCLGVFMYLFRGEMTNRTLHYWFLAPARREVLLAGKYAAGLIAAALIFGGGALFTFAAMLWPHDAVEIQAYWNAGGLGHAFWYAAAAALGCVGYGSVFLALGLLVRNPIVPAAVLLAWEGVNGILPHVLQKMSVLYYLQSLCPVPAPMDGDAPTLIRLLAAPAAPASRPGAILGLLLLTAVVLWVASRAVRRMQITYGSDT
;
A
#
# COMPACT_ATOMS: atom_id res chain seq x y z
N MET A 1 15.47 29.05 59.43
CA MET A 1 15.28 27.75 60.10
C MET A 1 15.91 26.68 59.22
N ALA A 2 16.99 26.08 59.62
CA ALA A 2 17.63 24.98 58.91
C ALA A 2 16.65 23.80 58.88
N ALA A 3 16.31 23.32 57.70
CA ALA A 3 15.47 22.13 57.54
C ALA A 3 16.23 20.94 58.13
N GLY A 4 15.92 20.59 59.40
CA GLY A 4 16.47 19.43 60.06
C GLY A 4 16.30 18.20 59.18
N ASP A 5 17.26 17.28 59.26
CA ASP A 5 17.30 16.06 58.43
C ASP A 5 16.06 15.18 58.73
N LEU A 6 15.00 15.41 57.96
CA LEU A 6 13.79 14.58 58.03
C LEU A 6 14.16 13.11 57.76
N SER A 7 13.61 12.22 58.57
CA SER A 7 13.77 10.77 58.37
C SER A 7 13.32 10.34 56.99
N PHE A 8 13.87 9.27 56.46
CA PHE A 8 13.50 8.71 55.16
C PHE A 8 11.99 8.50 55.02
N SER A 9 11.34 8.01 56.09
CA SER A 9 9.89 7.79 56.12
C SER A 9 9.08 9.10 56.01
N ALA A 10 9.57 10.20 56.59
CA ALA A 10 8.93 11.51 56.46
C ALA A 10 9.06 12.06 55.01
N ARG A 11 10.22 11.90 54.37
CA ARG A 11 10.44 12.28 52.97
C ARG A 11 9.55 11.45 52.01
N ALA A 12 9.43 10.15 52.27
CA ALA A 12 8.54 9.28 51.48
C ALA A 12 7.07 9.69 51.60
N ARG A 13 6.61 10.03 52.83
CA ARG A 13 5.24 10.55 53.03
C ARG A 13 5.01 11.88 52.32
N GLN A 14 5.97 12.79 52.34
CA GLN A 14 5.86 14.05 51.59
C GLN A 14 5.78 13.79 50.07
N ALA A 15 6.66 12.95 49.52
CA ALA A 15 6.63 12.58 48.12
C ALA A 15 5.28 11.95 47.72
N TRP A 16 4.74 11.07 48.56
CA TRP A 16 3.43 10.46 48.33
C TRP A 16 2.27 11.46 48.36
N THR A 17 2.31 12.43 49.28
CA THR A 17 1.29 13.50 49.35
C THR A 17 1.32 14.35 48.06
N ILE A 18 2.52 14.72 47.60
CA ILE A 18 2.69 15.41 46.33
C ILE A 18 2.14 14.56 45.18
N ALA A 19 2.49 13.27 45.14
CA ALA A 19 2.03 12.35 44.12
C ALA A 19 0.49 12.27 44.08
N LYS A 20 -0.20 12.19 45.22
CA LYS A 20 -1.68 12.17 45.27
C LYS A 20 -2.32 13.41 44.64
N ILE A 21 -1.76 14.60 44.95
CA ILE A 21 -2.29 15.86 44.42
C ILE A 21 -2.11 15.92 42.89
N GLU A 22 -0.91 15.58 42.42
CA GLU A 22 -0.59 15.60 41.00
C GLU A 22 -1.32 14.50 40.20
N LEU A 23 -1.54 13.32 40.82
CA LEU A 23 -2.23 12.20 40.16
C LEU A 23 -3.63 12.60 39.70
N ARG A 24 -4.40 13.31 40.56
CA ARG A 24 -5.71 13.81 40.19
C ARG A 24 -5.65 14.78 39.00
N ARG A 25 -4.63 15.64 38.96
CA ARG A 25 -4.42 16.58 37.86
C ARG A 25 -4.06 15.87 36.54
N VAL A 26 -3.23 14.82 36.59
CA VAL A 26 -2.83 14.05 35.41
C VAL A 26 -4.02 13.30 34.83
N PHE A 27 -4.83 12.62 35.64
CA PHE A 27 -5.97 11.84 35.17
C PHE A 27 -7.12 12.71 34.58
N PHE A 28 -7.44 13.82 35.21
CA PHE A 28 -8.62 14.61 34.86
C PHE A 28 -8.34 15.87 34.04
N ALA A 29 -7.10 16.09 33.63
CA ALA A 29 -6.79 17.18 32.72
C ALA A 29 -7.42 16.94 31.33
N LYS A 30 -8.06 17.96 30.75
CA LYS A 30 -8.58 17.87 29.36
C LYS A 30 -7.53 17.38 28.36
N ARG A 31 -6.26 17.64 28.65
CA ARG A 31 -5.10 17.20 27.85
C ARG A 31 -4.82 15.70 27.97
N ALA A 32 -5.32 15.02 28.99
CA ALA A 32 -5.15 13.57 29.11
C ALA A 32 -5.99 12.79 28.09
N LEU A 33 -7.02 13.39 27.49
CA LEU A 33 -7.91 12.72 26.54
C LEU A 33 -7.15 12.11 25.35
N TRP A 34 -6.18 12.82 24.80
CA TRP A 34 -5.40 12.26 23.69
C TRP A 34 -4.46 11.12 24.14
N VAL A 35 -3.98 11.14 25.40
CA VAL A 35 -3.17 10.04 25.97
C VAL A 35 -4.02 8.77 26.09
N TYR A 36 -5.26 8.91 26.56
CA TYR A 36 -6.24 7.81 26.56
C TYR A 36 -6.54 7.33 25.14
N GLY A 37 -6.70 8.27 24.19
CA GLY A 37 -6.88 7.95 22.78
C GLY A 37 -5.75 7.08 22.23
N LEU A 38 -4.48 7.46 22.49
CA LEU A 38 -3.32 6.67 22.09
C LEU A 38 -3.28 5.27 22.75
N ALA A 39 -3.63 5.19 24.04
CA ALA A 39 -3.60 3.92 24.77
C ALA A 39 -4.72 2.96 24.33
N LEU A 40 -5.88 3.48 23.93
CA LEU A 40 -7.06 2.68 23.61
C LEU A 40 -7.30 2.50 22.09
N LEU A 41 -6.57 3.22 21.25
CA LEU A 41 -6.73 3.11 19.79
C LEU A 41 -6.59 1.66 19.27
N PRO A 42 -5.57 0.88 19.67
CA PRO A 42 -5.46 -0.50 19.22
C PRO A 42 -6.63 -1.38 19.72
N ALA A 43 -7.13 -1.13 20.92
CA ALA A 43 -8.29 -1.85 21.43
C ALA A 43 -9.55 -1.58 20.59
N ALA A 44 -9.75 -0.32 20.18
CA ALA A 44 -10.85 0.04 19.30
C ALA A 44 -10.75 -0.65 17.92
N ILE A 45 -9.53 -0.80 17.38
CA ILE A 45 -9.28 -1.51 16.13
C ILE A 45 -9.66 -3.00 16.28
N PHE A 46 -9.18 -3.69 17.33
CA PHE A 46 -9.49 -5.11 17.54
C PHE A 46 -10.98 -5.34 17.82
N LEU A 47 -11.61 -4.49 18.64
CA LEU A 47 -13.05 -4.58 18.86
C LEU A 47 -13.84 -4.36 17.58
N GLY A 48 -13.47 -3.34 16.78
CA GLY A 48 -14.10 -3.08 15.49
C GLY A 48 -13.95 -4.24 14.53
N HIS A 49 -12.74 -4.81 14.41
CA HIS A 49 -12.48 -6.01 13.61
C HIS A 49 -13.30 -7.20 14.10
N GLY A 50 -13.28 -7.51 15.38
CA GLY A 50 -14.03 -8.62 15.96
C GLY A 50 -15.53 -8.50 15.77
N VAL A 51 -16.11 -7.29 15.94
CA VAL A 51 -17.53 -7.04 15.65
C VAL A 51 -17.84 -7.25 14.17
N ALA A 52 -17.00 -6.71 13.27
CA ALA A 52 -17.19 -6.84 11.84
C ALA A 52 -17.15 -8.30 11.39
N MET A 53 -16.18 -9.08 11.88
CA MET A 53 -16.05 -10.51 11.53
C MET A 53 -17.20 -11.36 12.11
N LYS A 54 -17.64 -11.12 13.34
CA LYS A 54 -18.82 -11.78 13.91
C LYS A 54 -20.08 -11.47 13.11
N TYR A 55 -20.29 -10.20 12.78
CA TYR A 55 -21.43 -9.79 11.96
C TYR A 55 -21.39 -10.43 10.57
N ARG A 56 -20.22 -10.49 9.94
CA ARG A 56 -20.02 -11.19 8.65
C ARG A 56 -20.36 -12.68 8.77
N GLY A 57 -19.86 -13.35 9.81
CA GLY A 57 -20.16 -14.77 10.07
C GLY A 57 -21.66 -15.03 10.27
N GLU A 58 -22.35 -14.19 11.03
CA GLU A 58 -23.80 -14.29 11.21
C GLU A 58 -24.57 -14.09 9.89
N GLN A 59 -24.16 -13.14 9.07
CA GLN A 59 -24.77 -12.92 7.76
C GLN A 59 -24.60 -14.12 6.85
N LEU A 60 -23.38 -14.68 6.77
CA LEU A 60 -23.11 -15.87 5.96
C LEU A 60 -23.90 -17.08 6.46
N ALA A 61 -23.93 -17.30 7.77
CA ALA A 61 -24.69 -18.40 8.38
C ALA A 61 -26.20 -18.34 8.08
N ARG A 62 -26.80 -17.13 8.11
CA ARG A 62 -28.22 -16.94 7.78
C ARG A 62 -28.53 -17.22 6.30
N ARG A 63 -27.56 -17.01 5.39
CA ARG A 63 -27.76 -17.23 3.95
C ARG A 63 -27.57 -18.68 3.53
N GLY A 64 -26.61 -19.37 4.14
CA GLY A 64 -26.35 -20.78 3.88
C GLY A 64 -25.13 -21.29 4.61
N MET A 65 -25.22 -22.47 5.20
CA MET A 65 -24.09 -23.17 5.82
C MET A 65 -23.83 -24.49 5.10
N THR A 66 -22.54 -24.86 5.00
CA THR A 66 -22.13 -26.15 4.46
C THR A 66 -21.28 -26.91 5.49
N GLN A 67 -21.09 -28.22 5.26
CA GLN A 67 -20.25 -29.03 6.15
C GLN A 67 -18.76 -28.79 5.89
N PRO A 68 -17.92 -28.69 6.95
CA PRO A 68 -16.49 -28.45 6.80
C PRO A 68 -15.77 -29.43 5.88
N ALA A 69 -16.07 -30.74 6.00
CA ALA A 69 -15.45 -31.79 5.19
C ALA A 69 -15.75 -31.65 3.68
N LEU A 70 -16.91 -31.09 3.32
CA LEU A 70 -17.26 -30.88 1.93
C LEU A 70 -16.45 -29.72 1.30
N VAL A 71 -16.19 -28.68 2.08
CA VAL A 71 -15.35 -27.55 1.62
C VAL A 71 -13.94 -28.02 1.26
N ASP A 72 -13.36 -28.88 2.09
CA ASP A 72 -12.01 -29.42 1.88
C ASP A 72 -11.92 -30.41 0.69
N SER A 73 -13.05 -30.88 0.17
CA SER A 73 -13.14 -31.81 -0.96
C SER A 73 -13.10 -31.13 -2.33
N VAL A 74 -13.13 -29.81 -2.40
CA VAL A 74 -13.19 -29.05 -3.66
C VAL A 74 -11.83 -29.04 -4.35
N ARG A 75 -11.82 -29.31 -5.68
CA ARG A 75 -10.59 -29.36 -6.49
C ARG A 75 -10.68 -28.43 -7.69
N GLU A 76 -9.53 -27.91 -8.11
CA GLU A 76 -9.42 -27.11 -9.32
C GLU A 76 -9.91 -27.88 -10.55
N GLY A 77 -10.54 -27.17 -11.47
CA GLY A 77 -11.11 -27.73 -12.70
C GLY A 77 -12.51 -28.31 -12.58
N GLU A 78 -13.09 -28.44 -11.35
CA GLU A 78 -14.47 -28.93 -11.16
C GLU A 78 -15.49 -27.95 -11.74
N ALA A 79 -16.60 -28.51 -12.26
CA ALA A 79 -17.69 -27.71 -12.78
C ALA A 79 -18.54 -27.07 -11.65
N VAL A 80 -19.05 -25.85 -11.90
CA VAL A 80 -19.92 -25.14 -10.96
C VAL A 80 -21.11 -26.01 -10.48
N ALA A 81 -21.71 -26.77 -11.41
CA ALA A 81 -22.89 -27.62 -11.09
C ALA A 81 -22.55 -28.70 -10.07
N ASP A 82 -21.41 -29.38 -10.25
CA ASP A 82 -20.98 -30.49 -9.38
C ASP A 82 -20.63 -29.97 -7.98
N VAL A 83 -19.93 -28.83 -7.91
CA VAL A 83 -19.62 -28.18 -6.64
C VAL A 83 -20.89 -27.76 -5.91
N LYS A 84 -21.85 -27.13 -6.60
CA LYS A 84 -23.15 -26.74 -6.01
C LYS A 84 -23.98 -27.93 -5.56
N GLN A 85 -23.97 -29.01 -6.33
CA GLN A 85 -24.69 -30.25 -5.95
C GLN A 85 -24.11 -30.85 -4.66
N ARG A 86 -22.80 -30.84 -4.52
CA ARG A 86 -22.09 -31.41 -3.36
C ARG A 86 -22.15 -30.51 -2.11
N LEU A 87 -21.89 -29.19 -2.26
CA LEU A 87 -21.83 -28.25 -1.15
C LEU A 87 -23.20 -27.66 -0.78
N GLY A 88 -24.21 -27.81 -1.63
CA GLY A 88 -25.54 -27.27 -1.41
C GLY A 88 -25.64 -25.77 -1.75
N LYS A 89 -26.53 -25.07 -1.05
CA LYS A 89 -26.83 -23.67 -1.29
C LYS A 89 -25.65 -22.77 -0.84
N PRO A 90 -25.08 -21.94 -1.72
CA PRO A 90 -24.02 -21.02 -1.34
C PRO A 90 -24.54 -19.88 -0.45
N ALA A 91 -23.69 -19.36 0.41
CA ALA A 91 -23.98 -18.19 1.22
C ALA A 91 -24.02 -16.90 0.38
N GLU A 92 -23.11 -16.77 -0.59
CA GLU A 92 -23.11 -15.67 -1.54
C GLU A 92 -22.71 -16.17 -2.94
N GLU A 93 -23.27 -15.53 -3.95
CA GLU A 93 -22.91 -15.77 -5.34
C GLU A 93 -22.87 -14.43 -6.08
N ARG A 94 -21.78 -14.18 -6.76
CA ARG A 94 -21.57 -13.01 -7.63
C ARG A 94 -21.08 -13.50 -8.96
N TRP A 95 -21.59 -12.94 -10.03
CA TRP A 95 -21.12 -13.24 -11.36
C TRP A 95 -20.90 -11.95 -12.16
N SER A 96 -19.93 -11.99 -13.04
CA SER A 96 -19.64 -10.90 -13.97
C SER A 96 -19.15 -11.49 -15.29
N VAL A 97 -19.45 -10.82 -16.38
CA VAL A 97 -18.94 -11.19 -17.71
C VAL A 97 -17.97 -10.09 -18.15
N ARG A 98 -16.77 -10.49 -18.49
CA ARG A 98 -15.80 -9.59 -19.15
C ARG A 98 -15.75 -9.94 -20.62
N SER A 99 -15.96 -8.96 -21.47
CA SER A 99 -15.77 -9.09 -22.90
C SER A 99 -14.41 -8.50 -23.25
N LYS A 100 -13.57 -9.32 -23.89
CA LYS A 100 -12.31 -8.86 -24.48
C LYS A 100 -12.41 -9.08 -26.00
N ARG A 101 -12.07 -8.06 -26.77
CA ARG A 101 -11.97 -8.21 -28.22
C ARG A 101 -10.59 -8.75 -28.54
N VAL A 102 -10.55 -9.95 -29.09
CA VAL A 102 -9.32 -10.62 -29.48
C VAL A 102 -9.30 -10.76 -31.00
N ARG A 103 -8.15 -10.51 -31.60
CA ARG A 103 -7.95 -10.67 -33.02
C ARG A 103 -7.90 -12.14 -33.39
N LYS A 104 -8.72 -12.56 -34.39
CA LYS A 104 -8.81 -13.94 -34.84
C LYS A 104 -7.57 -14.38 -35.62
N ASP A 105 -6.88 -13.44 -36.27
CA ASP A 105 -5.70 -13.69 -37.09
C ASP A 105 -4.42 -13.44 -36.30
N ALA A 106 -4.03 -14.40 -35.46
CA ALA A 106 -2.86 -14.34 -34.58
C ALA A 106 -1.49 -14.19 -35.30
N GLY A 107 -1.47 -14.10 -36.63
CA GLY A 107 -0.24 -14.02 -37.41
C GLY A 107 0.32 -12.62 -37.69
N ASN A 108 -0.50 -11.56 -37.62
CA ASN A 108 -0.10 -10.18 -37.94
C ASN A 108 -0.80 -9.18 -37.02
N ALA A 109 -0.43 -9.17 -35.75
CA ALA A 109 -0.95 -8.21 -34.80
C ALA A 109 -0.83 -6.77 -35.34
N GLY A 110 -1.94 -6.04 -35.36
CA GLY A 110 -1.99 -4.66 -35.81
C GLY A 110 -1.88 -4.41 -37.33
N THR A 111 -1.87 -5.43 -38.17
CA THR A 111 -1.73 -5.25 -39.63
C THR A 111 -2.92 -5.84 -40.37
N THR A 112 -3.53 -5.05 -41.26
CA THR A 112 -4.58 -5.51 -42.18
C THR A 112 -4.12 -5.38 -43.64
N THR A 113 -4.45 -6.38 -44.45
CA THR A 113 -4.13 -6.40 -45.89
C THR A 113 -5.41 -6.44 -46.70
N HIS A 114 -5.51 -5.56 -47.69
CA HIS A 114 -6.67 -5.41 -48.55
C HIS A 114 -6.23 -5.57 -50.02
N VAL A 115 -6.94 -6.36 -50.77
CA VAL A 115 -6.64 -6.63 -52.19
C VAL A 115 -7.88 -6.31 -53.00
N ILE A 116 -7.71 -5.49 -54.02
CA ILE A 116 -8.79 -5.14 -54.95
C ILE A 116 -8.62 -5.86 -56.29
N GLU A 117 -9.70 -6.30 -56.89
CA GLU A 117 -9.72 -6.90 -58.24
C GLU A 117 -10.86 -6.33 -59.05
N PRO A 118 -10.56 -5.84 -60.26
CA PRO A 118 -9.24 -5.67 -60.89
C PRO A 118 -8.41 -4.54 -60.29
N ALA A 119 -7.10 -4.50 -60.61
CA ALA A 119 -6.23 -3.39 -60.26
C ALA A 119 -6.77 -2.07 -60.86
N VAL A 120 -6.69 -0.98 -60.09
CA VAL A 120 -7.20 0.35 -60.50
C VAL A 120 -6.03 1.31 -60.67
N THR A 121 -6.06 2.10 -61.73
CA THR A 121 -5.05 3.14 -61.97
C THR A 121 -5.42 4.39 -61.17
N ALA A 122 -4.53 4.83 -60.26
CA ALA A 122 -4.73 5.99 -59.43
C ALA A 122 -3.44 6.78 -59.19
N ARG A 123 -3.55 8.08 -59.03
CA ARG A 123 -2.46 8.94 -58.54
C ARG A 123 -2.60 9.22 -57.04
N PHE A 124 -3.81 9.40 -56.57
CA PHE A 124 -4.08 9.67 -55.14
C PHE A 124 -4.78 8.47 -54.53
N VAL A 125 -4.30 8.07 -53.35
CA VAL A 125 -4.91 7.02 -52.55
C VAL A 125 -5.21 7.59 -51.15
N ARG A 126 -6.43 7.42 -50.67
CA ARG A 126 -6.88 7.94 -49.40
C ARG A 126 -7.35 6.80 -48.50
N LEU A 127 -6.83 6.76 -47.30
CA LEU A 127 -7.37 5.97 -46.19
C LEU A 127 -8.36 6.90 -45.43
N ASN A 128 -9.64 6.64 -45.54
CA ASN A 128 -10.68 7.41 -44.89
C ASN A 128 -11.20 6.62 -43.69
N ILE A 129 -11.03 7.18 -42.46
CA ILE A 129 -11.33 6.49 -41.20
C ILE A 129 -12.73 6.87 -40.71
N ILE A 130 -13.57 5.85 -40.54
CA ILE A 130 -14.97 6.00 -40.14
C ILE A 130 -15.08 5.86 -38.61
N ARG A 131 -14.47 4.80 -38.06
CA ARG A 131 -14.37 4.56 -36.60
C ARG A 131 -12.92 4.32 -36.20
N PRO A 132 -12.30 5.27 -35.48
CA PRO A 132 -10.85 5.28 -35.31
C PRO A 132 -10.31 4.23 -34.34
N ALA A 133 -11.11 3.76 -33.35
CA ALA A 133 -10.66 2.79 -32.38
C ALA A 133 -11.78 1.88 -31.88
N TYR A 134 -11.42 0.73 -31.29
CA TYR A 134 -12.38 -0.21 -30.70
C TYR A 134 -12.86 0.23 -29.32
N ASP A 135 -12.01 0.90 -28.54
CA ASP A 135 -12.35 1.47 -27.23
C ASP A 135 -13.34 2.65 -27.30
N GLY A 136 -13.62 3.12 -28.53
CA GLY A 136 -14.51 4.26 -28.78
C GLY A 136 -13.80 5.62 -28.69
N ALA A 137 -12.50 5.65 -28.48
CA ALA A 137 -11.72 6.90 -28.53
C ALA A 137 -11.84 7.54 -29.91
N PRO A 138 -11.97 8.87 -30.01
CA PRO A 138 -12.09 9.57 -31.31
C PRO A 138 -10.77 9.68 -32.06
N ILE A 139 -9.72 9.05 -31.61
CA ILE A 139 -8.34 9.19 -32.06
C ILE A 139 -7.98 8.10 -33.07
N ALA A 140 -7.58 8.50 -34.27
CA ALA A 140 -6.99 7.61 -35.29
C ALA A 140 -5.47 7.48 -35.08
N ARG A 141 -4.96 6.25 -35.17
CA ARG A 141 -3.53 5.93 -35.02
C ARG A 141 -3.11 4.97 -36.13
N ILE A 142 -2.26 5.43 -37.06
CA ILE A 142 -1.73 4.61 -38.16
C ILE A 142 -0.21 4.73 -38.13
N TYR A 143 0.46 3.58 -38.03
CA TYR A 143 1.92 3.51 -38.08
C TYR A 143 2.42 3.47 -39.51
N GLU A 144 1.76 2.68 -40.39
CA GLU A 144 2.14 2.59 -41.82
C GLU A 144 0.92 2.36 -42.70
N PHE A 145 0.92 3.03 -43.86
CA PHE A 145 -0.02 2.80 -44.94
C PHE A 145 0.77 2.50 -46.19
N GLU A 146 0.89 1.20 -46.53
CA GLU A 146 1.66 0.72 -47.68
C GLU A 146 0.74 0.47 -48.89
N ILE A 147 1.22 0.80 -50.06
CA ILE A 147 0.49 0.67 -51.35
C ILE A 147 1.33 -0.09 -52.34
N TYR A 148 0.76 -1.12 -52.94
CA TYR A 148 1.45 -1.98 -53.88
C TYR A 148 0.69 -2.10 -55.20
N GLY A 149 1.47 -2.29 -56.32
CA GLY A 149 0.96 -2.59 -57.64
C GLY A 149 0.49 -4.05 -57.79
N PRO A 150 0.13 -4.45 -59.05
CA PRO A 150 -0.28 -5.84 -59.37
C PRO A 150 0.76 -6.90 -59.01
N ASP A 151 2.05 -6.56 -59.11
CA ASP A 151 3.19 -7.42 -58.80
C ASP A 151 3.61 -7.37 -57.34
N GLY A 152 2.75 -6.85 -56.46
CA GLY A 152 3.00 -6.72 -55.02
C GLY A 152 3.09 -8.06 -54.29
N PRO A 153 3.56 -8.06 -53.00
CA PRO A 153 3.85 -9.29 -52.28
C PRO A 153 2.61 -10.16 -52.10
N ALA A 154 2.80 -11.48 -52.11
CA ALA A 154 1.74 -12.44 -51.83
C ALA A 154 1.17 -12.23 -50.38
N ALA A 155 -0.04 -12.69 -50.13
CA ALA A 155 -0.63 -12.61 -48.78
C ALA A 155 0.30 -13.31 -47.76
N GLY A 156 0.63 -12.62 -46.63
CA GLY A 156 1.55 -13.13 -45.62
C GLY A 156 3.01 -12.71 -45.75
N PHE A 157 3.38 -11.94 -46.77
CA PHE A 157 4.72 -11.38 -46.91
C PHE A 157 4.99 -10.33 -45.80
N ARG A 158 6.06 -10.52 -45.03
CA ARG A 158 6.52 -9.52 -44.08
C ARG A 158 7.53 -8.59 -44.74
N THR A 159 7.23 -7.32 -44.86
CA THR A 159 8.23 -6.32 -45.21
C THR A 159 9.28 -6.26 -44.12
N ARG A 160 10.55 -6.44 -44.49
CA ARG A 160 11.69 -6.35 -43.56
C ARG A 160 11.83 -4.90 -43.11
N SER A 161 11.85 -4.68 -41.81
CA SER A 161 12.17 -3.37 -41.26
C SER A 161 13.61 -2.98 -41.64
N PRO A 162 13.91 -1.72 -41.98
CA PRO A 162 15.27 -1.23 -42.22
C PRO A 162 16.26 -1.47 -41.06
N ALA A 163 15.77 -1.75 -39.86
CA ALA A 163 16.58 -2.04 -38.69
C ALA A 163 17.08 -3.50 -38.57
N GLU A 164 16.58 -4.44 -39.37
CA GLU A 164 17.04 -5.84 -39.37
C GLU A 164 18.32 -6.01 -40.15
N LYS A 165 19.49 -5.85 -39.52
CA LYS A 165 20.82 -6.17 -40.06
C LYS A 165 21.08 -7.67 -39.98
N GLY A 166 20.85 -8.41 -41.06
CA GLY A 166 21.26 -9.81 -41.25
C GLY A 166 21.71 -10.06 -42.66
N PRO A 167 22.54 -11.09 -43.00
CA PRO A 167 22.96 -11.38 -44.34
C PRO A 167 21.76 -11.73 -45.23
N PRO A 168 21.77 -11.31 -46.53
CA PRO A 168 20.70 -11.66 -47.47
C PRO A 168 20.69 -13.16 -47.67
N HIS A 169 19.53 -13.80 -47.47
CA HIS A 169 19.33 -15.18 -47.94
C HIS A 169 19.35 -15.20 -49.47
N ALA A 170 20.16 -16.07 -50.02
CA ALA A 170 20.29 -16.26 -51.45
C ALA A 170 19.00 -16.88 -52.04
N GLY A 171 18.11 -16.03 -52.44
CA GLY A 171 16.92 -16.28 -53.22
C GLY A 171 16.49 -14.92 -53.76
N SER A 172 16.74 -14.66 -55.04
CA SER A 172 16.40 -13.40 -55.71
C SER A 172 14.88 -13.24 -55.83
N GLU A 173 14.17 -13.05 -54.75
CA GLU A 173 12.84 -12.47 -54.78
C GLU A 173 13.01 -10.95 -54.76
N THR A 174 12.67 -10.30 -55.88
CA THR A 174 12.54 -8.84 -55.97
C THR A 174 11.58 -8.40 -54.89
N VAL A 175 12.08 -7.66 -53.88
CA VAL A 175 11.23 -7.05 -52.83
C VAL A 175 10.24 -6.12 -53.55
N PRO A 176 8.93 -6.34 -53.44
CA PRO A 176 7.95 -5.50 -54.11
C PRO A 176 8.05 -4.05 -53.64
N GLU A 177 8.00 -3.11 -54.57
CA GLU A 177 8.11 -1.69 -54.32
C GLU A 177 6.86 -1.18 -53.56
N ASN A 178 7.03 -0.67 -52.34
CA ASN A 178 5.98 0.09 -51.69
C ASN A 178 5.87 1.47 -52.33
N LEU A 179 4.81 1.67 -53.09
CA LEU A 179 4.57 2.90 -53.88
C LEU A 179 4.33 4.13 -52.98
N ALA A 180 3.95 3.95 -51.72
CA ALA A 180 3.67 5.01 -50.74
C ALA A 180 4.94 5.49 -50.00
N LEU A 181 6.01 4.68 -49.97
CA LEU A 181 7.18 4.95 -49.17
C LEU A 181 7.82 6.32 -49.49
N GLY A 182 7.91 7.20 -48.49
CA GLY A 182 8.51 8.53 -48.63
C GLY A 182 7.77 9.48 -49.58
N ARG A 183 6.53 9.18 -49.97
CA ARG A 183 5.71 10.03 -50.85
C ARG A 183 5.10 11.22 -50.12
N SER A 184 4.69 12.23 -50.87
CA SER A 184 3.94 13.35 -50.34
C SER A 184 2.60 12.85 -49.80
N VAL A 185 2.33 13.17 -48.54
CA VAL A 185 1.12 12.76 -47.85
C VAL A 185 0.46 13.96 -47.12
N THR A 186 -0.85 13.98 -47.16
CA THR A 186 -1.68 14.96 -46.45
C THR A 186 -2.70 14.20 -45.60
N GLY A 187 -3.15 14.80 -44.51
CA GLY A 187 -4.13 14.16 -43.63
C GLY A 187 -4.83 15.16 -42.73
N SER A 188 -5.69 14.65 -41.87
CA SER A 188 -6.31 15.41 -40.79
C SER A 188 -5.26 15.98 -39.86
N LEU A 189 -5.63 17.03 -39.12
CA LEU A 189 -4.73 17.72 -38.19
C LEU A 189 -4.14 16.72 -37.17
N PRO A 190 -2.80 16.67 -37.02
CA PRO A 190 -2.17 15.70 -36.14
C PRO A 190 -2.39 16.07 -34.67
N CYS A 191 -2.42 15.06 -33.78
CA CYS A 191 -2.52 15.22 -32.32
C CYS A 191 -1.35 16.02 -31.74
N SER A 192 -0.16 15.91 -32.36
CA SER A 192 1.04 16.68 -32.03
C SER A 192 1.90 16.93 -33.28
N PRO A 193 2.78 17.95 -33.28
CA PRO A 193 3.61 18.28 -34.43
C PRO A 193 4.50 17.11 -34.94
N ASP A 194 4.87 16.20 -34.06
CA ASP A 194 5.77 15.05 -34.35
C ASP A 194 5.01 13.81 -34.85
N GLN A 195 3.68 13.86 -34.87
CA GLN A 195 2.80 12.74 -35.28
C GLN A 195 2.08 13.06 -36.60
N GLY A 196 2.76 13.70 -37.50
CA GLY A 196 2.23 14.13 -38.79
C GLY A 196 1.95 12.97 -39.75
N PRO A 197 1.21 13.26 -40.90
CA PRO A 197 0.84 12.26 -41.87
C PRO A 197 2.04 11.53 -42.52
N GLU A 198 3.21 12.18 -42.59
CA GLU A 198 4.46 11.64 -43.12
C GLU A 198 4.96 10.40 -42.37
N LYS A 199 4.56 10.26 -41.10
CA LYS A 199 4.90 9.09 -40.28
C LYS A 199 4.28 7.80 -40.80
N ALA A 200 3.11 7.89 -41.39
CA ALA A 200 2.41 6.71 -41.91
C ALA A 200 2.95 6.19 -43.27
N VAL A 201 4.01 6.79 -43.82
CA VAL A 201 4.65 6.36 -45.08
C VAL A 201 6.18 6.38 -44.96
N ASN A 202 6.72 6.27 -43.78
CA ASN A 202 8.17 6.36 -43.52
C ASN A 202 8.88 4.98 -43.54
N GLY A 203 8.14 3.87 -43.59
CA GLY A 203 8.66 2.51 -43.62
C GLY A 203 9.02 1.96 -42.23
N SER A 204 8.65 2.62 -41.14
CA SER A 204 8.99 2.25 -39.76
C SER A 204 7.76 2.05 -38.88
N VAL A 205 7.89 1.16 -37.89
CA VAL A 205 6.95 0.97 -36.78
C VAL A 205 7.68 0.92 -35.43
N ALA A 206 8.97 1.24 -35.42
CA ALA A 206 9.85 0.96 -34.27
C ALA A 206 10.00 2.15 -33.29
N GLY A 207 9.57 3.34 -33.70
CA GLY A 207 9.76 4.58 -32.92
C GLY A 207 8.70 4.83 -31.83
N GLY A 208 7.79 3.89 -31.58
CA GLY A 208 6.72 4.05 -30.61
C GLY A 208 5.75 5.18 -30.98
N GLU A 209 5.15 5.86 -30.02
CA GLU A 209 4.09 6.85 -30.25
C GLU A 209 4.48 8.03 -31.15
N THR A 210 5.75 8.33 -31.31
CA THR A 210 6.25 9.40 -32.19
C THR A 210 6.46 8.94 -33.63
N ASP A 211 6.32 7.64 -33.92
CA ASP A 211 6.50 7.04 -35.22
C ASP A 211 5.16 6.66 -35.89
N ARG A 212 4.11 7.35 -35.54
CA ARG A 212 2.76 7.15 -36.06
C ARG A 212 2.14 8.46 -36.50
N TRP A 213 1.22 8.40 -37.46
CA TRP A 213 0.24 9.44 -37.65
C TRP A 213 -0.88 9.29 -36.62
N CYS A 214 -1.20 10.38 -35.91
CA CYS A 214 -2.29 10.49 -34.97
C CYS A 214 -3.17 11.68 -35.36
N ALA A 215 -4.52 11.50 -35.32
CA ALA A 215 -5.47 12.59 -35.56
C ALA A 215 -6.77 12.39 -34.76
N GLU A 216 -7.37 13.50 -34.28
CA GLU A 216 -8.61 13.49 -33.49
C GLU A 216 -9.78 14.16 -34.21
N ASP A 217 -9.50 15.20 -35.01
CA ASP A 217 -10.53 16.02 -35.62
C ASP A 217 -11.10 15.42 -36.91
N ARG A 218 -12.42 15.35 -37.00
CA ARG A 218 -13.11 14.87 -38.21
C ARG A 218 -13.16 15.95 -39.30
N PRO A 219 -13.03 15.56 -40.59
CA PRO A 219 -12.94 14.19 -41.10
C PRO A 219 -11.56 13.59 -40.89
N LEU A 220 -11.50 12.29 -40.49
CA LEU A 220 -10.26 11.55 -40.31
C LEU A 220 -9.83 10.88 -41.60
N PHE A 221 -8.76 11.37 -42.20
CA PHE A 221 -8.21 10.78 -43.44
C PHE A 221 -6.70 10.96 -43.55
N LEU A 222 -6.08 10.05 -44.27
CA LEU A 222 -4.68 10.08 -44.71
C LEU A 222 -4.66 9.91 -46.24
N GLN A 223 -4.05 10.83 -46.99
CA GLN A 223 -4.03 10.83 -48.43
C GLN A 223 -2.59 10.87 -48.97
N VAL A 224 -2.23 9.87 -49.76
CA VAL A 224 -0.92 9.74 -50.38
C VAL A 224 -1.01 10.18 -51.87
N ASP A 225 -0.09 11.06 -52.32
CA ASP A 225 0.15 11.35 -53.75
C ASP A 225 1.28 10.49 -54.28
N LEU A 226 1.00 9.53 -55.13
CA LEU A 226 1.98 8.63 -55.72
C LEU A 226 2.89 9.33 -56.76
N GLY A 227 2.64 10.63 -57.05
CA GLY A 227 3.40 11.45 -57.98
C GLY A 227 2.98 11.27 -59.46
N ALA A 228 2.50 10.08 -59.82
CA ALA A 228 1.97 9.77 -61.14
C ALA A 228 0.82 8.75 -61.02
N ALA A 229 0.01 8.64 -62.06
CA ALA A 229 -1.02 7.61 -62.15
C ALA A 229 -0.33 6.22 -62.29
N ARG A 230 -0.57 5.35 -61.30
CA ARG A 230 0.01 3.99 -61.23
C ARG A 230 -1.07 2.94 -60.99
N PRO A 231 -0.93 1.73 -61.50
CA PRO A 231 -1.84 0.65 -61.13
C PRO A 231 -1.61 0.24 -59.68
N VAL A 232 -2.67 0.26 -58.88
CA VAL A 232 -2.68 -0.14 -57.45
C VAL A 232 -3.60 -1.34 -57.28
N LYS A 233 -3.18 -2.32 -56.49
CA LYS A 233 -3.94 -3.55 -56.26
C LYS A 233 -4.01 -3.95 -54.78
N ARG A 234 -2.97 -3.68 -54.02
CA ARG A 234 -2.88 -4.12 -52.61
C ARG A 234 -2.55 -2.96 -51.70
N PHE A 235 -3.18 -2.96 -50.54
CA PHE A 235 -3.00 -1.98 -49.48
C PHE A 235 -2.72 -2.72 -48.17
N VAL A 236 -1.75 -2.23 -47.40
CA VAL A 236 -1.44 -2.73 -46.06
C VAL A 236 -1.55 -1.57 -45.09
N VAL A 237 -2.33 -1.75 -44.06
CA VAL A 237 -2.51 -0.77 -43.00
C VAL A 237 -1.94 -1.36 -41.71
N LYS A 238 -0.94 -0.71 -41.12
CA LYS A 238 -0.39 -1.05 -39.82
C LYS A 238 -1.01 -0.11 -38.79
N HIS A 239 -1.85 -0.68 -37.94
CA HIS A 239 -2.62 0.00 -36.92
C HIS A 239 -1.79 0.22 -35.65
N ALA A 240 -2.39 0.72 -34.59
CA ALA A 240 -1.78 1.04 -33.29
C ALA A 240 -0.98 -0.14 -32.69
N SER A 241 -1.55 -1.35 -32.68
CA SER A 241 -0.89 -2.53 -32.13
C SER A 241 0.31 -3.02 -32.93
N ALA A 242 0.45 -2.64 -34.21
CA ALA A 242 1.66 -2.91 -34.98
C ALA A 242 2.89 -2.16 -34.44
N GLY A 243 2.68 -1.02 -33.76
CA GLY A 243 3.71 -0.24 -33.07
C GLY A 243 3.84 -0.55 -31.59
N GLY A 244 3.14 -1.57 -31.09
CA GLY A 244 3.21 -2.00 -29.67
C GLY A 244 2.18 -1.35 -28.75
N GLU A 245 1.19 -0.61 -29.29
CA GLU A 245 0.06 -0.10 -28.51
C GLU A 245 -1.00 -1.20 -28.27
N ASP A 246 -2.00 -0.88 -27.43
CA ASP A 246 -3.10 -1.79 -27.14
C ASP A 246 -3.95 -2.05 -28.41
N GLU A 247 -4.36 -3.28 -28.61
CA GLU A 247 -5.21 -3.71 -29.75
C GLU A 247 -6.56 -2.98 -29.78
N GLU A 248 -7.07 -2.52 -28.64
CA GLU A 248 -8.29 -1.71 -28.57
C GLU A 248 -8.13 -0.33 -29.24
N SER A 249 -6.92 0.14 -29.41
CA SER A 249 -6.57 1.37 -30.14
C SER A 249 -6.45 1.18 -31.66
N ASP A 250 -6.56 -0.03 -32.19
CA ASP A 250 -6.54 -0.30 -33.61
C ASP A 250 -7.77 0.31 -34.32
N THR A 251 -7.59 0.76 -35.56
CA THR A 251 -8.67 1.34 -36.37
C THR A 251 -9.76 0.30 -36.63
N ARG A 252 -11.00 0.65 -36.25
CA ARG A 252 -12.15 -0.26 -36.31
C ARG A 252 -12.78 -0.32 -37.69
N GLU A 253 -13.10 0.85 -38.29
CA GLU A 253 -13.79 0.94 -39.57
C GLU A 253 -13.14 2.02 -40.42
N PHE A 254 -12.81 1.66 -41.63
CA PHE A 254 -12.23 2.57 -42.63
C PHE A 254 -12.60 2.13 -44.04
N ASN A 255 -12.43 3.01 -45.01
CA ASN A 255 -12.44 2.66 -46.41
C ASN A 255 -11.21 3.21 -47.14
N ILE A 256 -10.83 2.54 -48.22
CA ILE A 256 -9.75 2.94 -49.08
C ILE A 256 -10.38 3.55 -50.34
N GLN A 257 -9.94 4.73 -50.68
CA GLN A 257 -10.45 5.53 -51.78
C GLN A 257 -9.32 5.87 -52.72
N VAL A 258 -9.63 5.92 -54.01
CA VAL A 258 -8.67 6.27 -55.06
C VAL A 258 -9.18 7.42 -55.91
N SER A 259 -8.23 8.21 -56.45
CA SER A 259 -8.54 9.34 -57.32
C SER A 259 -7.44 9.57 -58.34
N GLY A 260 -7.79 10.06 -59.52
CA GLY A 260 -6.85 10.54 -60.51
C GLY A 260 -6.49 12.01 -60.36
N ASP A 261 -7.40 12.83 -59.81
CA ASP A 261 -7.31 14.29 -59.74
C ASP A 261 -7.13 14.87 -58.31
N GLY A 262 -7.22 13.99 -57.28
CA GLY A 262 -7.12 14.38 -55.87
C GLY A 262 -8.35 15.10 -55.32
N LYS A 263 -9.43 15.22 -56.11
CA LYS A 263 -10.69 15.88 -55.73
C LYS A 263 -11.85 14.89 -55.72
N ASN A 264 -11.98 14.08 -56.74
CA ASN A 264 -13.05 13.10 -56.88
C ASN A 264 -12.54 11.72 -56.46
N PHE A 265 -13.04 11.22 -55.34
CA PHE A 265 -12.62 9.95 -54.76
C PHE A 265 -13.67 8.86 -54.94
N THR A 266 -13.24 7.68 -55.36
CA THR A 266 -14.07 6.48 -55.44
C THR A 266 -13.60 5.46 -54.42
N THR A 267 -14.52 4.93 -53.61
CA THR A 267 -14.21 3.86 -52.66
C THR A 267 -13.98 2.55 -53.40
N VAL A 268 -12.81 1.94 -53.18
CA VAL A 268 -12.43 0.67 -53.82
C VAL A 268 -12.40 -0.50 -52.84
N GLU A 269 -12.34 -0.20 -51.51
CA GLU A 269 -12.33 -1.21 -50.47
C GLU A 269 -12.93 -0.62 -49.20
N THR A 270 -13.64 -1.46 -48.44
CA THR A 270 -14.22 -1.09 -47.12
C THR A 270 -13.88 -2.17 -46.10
N SER A 271 -13.29 -1.76 -44.99
CA SER A 271 -13.02 -2.63 -43.86
C SER A 271 -13.96 -2.29 -42.72
N SER A 272 -14.67 -3.29 -42.23
CA SER A 272 -15.63 -3.18 -41.11
C SER A 272 -15.15 -3.90 -39.83
N GLY A 273 -13.84 -3.90 -39.56
CA GLY A 273 -13.27 -4.57 -38.43
C GLY A 273 -13.27 -6.10 -38.52
N ALA A 274 -13.17 -6.63 -39.75
CA ALA A 274 -13.01 -8.06 -39.98
C ALA A 274 -11.74 -8.57 -39.26
N GLY A 275 -11.89 -9.61 -38.45
CA GLY A 275 -10.78 -10.23 -37.72
C GLY A 275 -10.86 -10.14 -36.18
N PHE A 276 -11.77 -9.37 -35.62
CA PHE A 276 -11.97 -9.34 -34.16
C PHE A 276 -13.14 -10.23 -33.75
N VAL A 277 -12.88 -11.04 -32.73
CA VAL A 277 -13.90 -11.85 -32.03
C VAL A 277 -14.03 -11.32 -30.62
N GLU A 278 -15.25 -11.13 -30.18
CA GLU A 278 -15.52 -10.79 -28.80
C GLU A 278 -15.46 -12.10 -27.98
N GLU A 279 -14.36 -12.31 -27.27
CA GLU A 279 -14.24 -13.37 -26.29
C GLU A 279 -14.93 -12.92 -25.01
N ARG A 280 -15.91 -13.70 -24.58
CA ARG A 280 -16.64 -13.46 -23.32
C ARG A 280 -16.16 -14.48 -22.31
N THR A 281 -15.58 -13.99 -21.22
CA THR A 281 -15.18 -14.82 -20.10
C THR A 281 -16.15 -14.58 -18.96
N GLU A 282 -16.81 -15.64 -18.50
CA GLU A 282 -17.71 -15.60 -17.35
C GLU A 282 -16.91 -15.84 -16.07
N TYR A 283 -16.91 -14.86 -15.18
CA TYR A 283 -16.35 -14.98 -13.83
C TYR A 283 -17.50 -15.17 -12.85
N ARG A 284 -17.44 -16.25 -12.07
CA ARG A 284 -18.42 -16.55 -11.04
C ARG A 284 -17.71 -16.79 -9.71
N GLN A 285 -17.94 -15.92 -8.74
CA GLN A 285 -17.42 -16.06 -7.39
C GLN A 285 -18.52 -16.60 -6.49
N ILE A 286 -18.29 -17.76 -5.91
CA ILE A 286 -19.23 -18.44 -5.02
C ILE A 286 -18.58 -18.55 -3.64
N THR A 287 -19.32 -18.12 -2.61
CA THR A 287 -18.86 -18.15 -1.23
C THR A 287 -19.65 -19.19 -0.45
N TYR A 288 -18.95 -20.13 0.17
CA TYR A 288 -19.50 -21.07 1.13
C TYR A 288 -18.99 -20.76 2.54
N PHE A 289 -19.79 -21.07 3.53
CA PHE A 289 -19.45 -20.85 4.94
C PHE A 289 -19.73 -22.10 5.76
N ASP A 290 -18.76 -22.56 6.55
CA ASP A 290 -18.88 -23.77 7.37
C ASP A 290 -19.10 -23.49 8.88
N GLY A 291 -19.36 -22.23 9.23
CA GLY A 291 -19.52 -21.77 10.61
C GLY A 291 -18.24 -21.14 11.19
N ARG A 292 -17.08 -21.39 10.59
CA ARG A 292 -15.77 -20.83 11.00
C ARG A 292 -14.95 -20.31 9.83
N ARG A 293 -15.05 -21.00 8.67
CA ARG A 293 -14.25 -20.69 7.47
C ARG A 293 -15.17 -20.19 6.36
N GLU A 294 -14.69 -19.19 5.66
CA GLU A 294 -15.24 -18.68 4.42
C GLU A 294 -14.43 -19.26 3.26
N ALA A 295 -15.08 -20.04 2.41
CA ALA A 295 -14.48 -20.57 1.19
C ALA A 295 -14.97 -19.76 0.00
N GLN A 296 -14.08 -18.98 -0.61
CA GLN A 296 -14.32 -18.22 -1.82
C GLN A 296 -13.79 -18.99 -3.01
N LEU A 297 -14.71 -19.45 -3.87
CA LEU A 297 -14.44 -20.24 -5.06
C LEU A 297 -14.61 -19.34 -6.28
N LEU A 298 -13.56 -19.20 -7.08
CA LEU A 298 -13.58 -18.46 -8.33
C LEU A 298 -13.69 -19.44 -9.50
N PHE A 299 -14.76 -19.32 -10.26
CA PHE A 299 -14.99 -20.08 -11.48
C PHE A 299 -14.80 -19.17 -12.70
N VAL A 300 -14.13 -19.70 -13.70
CA VAL A 300 -13.94 -19.07 -15.00
C VAL A 300 -14.52 -20.01 -16.05
N ASP A 301 -15.46 -19.50 -16.86
CA ASP A 301 -16.18 -20.26 -17.89
C ASP A 301 -16.76 -21.59 -17.36
N GLY A 302 -17.30 -21.52 -16.14
CA GLY A 302 -17.96 -22.64 -15.49
C GLY A 302 -17.05 -23.67 -14.80
N LYS A 303 -15.72 -23.49 -14.80
CA LYS A 303 -14.74 -24.36 -14.15
C LYS A 303 -14.04 -23.63 -13.01
N LEU A 304 -13.77 -24.34 -11.91
CA LEU A 304 -13.06 -23.80 -10.77
C LEU A 304 -11.59 -23.49 -11.14
N GLU A 305 -11.22 -22.22 -11.06
CA GLU A 305 -9.86 -21.75 -11.31
C GLU A 305 -9.06 -21.64 -10.01
N SER A 306 -9.68 -21.12 -8.96
CA SER A 306 -9.00 -20.97 -7.66
C SER A 306 -9.98 -21.10 -6.49
N SER A 307 -9.44 -21.55 -5.36
CA SER A 307 -10.17 -21.65 -4.09
C SER A 307 -9.36 -20.98 -2.98
N HIS A 308 -10.00 -20.06 -2.26
CA HIS A 308 -9.42 -19.42 -1.07
C HIS A 308 -10.27 -19.76 0.14
N ILE A 309 -9.71 -20.54 1.06
CA ILE A 309 -10.39 -20.97 2.29
C ILE A 309 -9.71 -20.28 3.47
N ASN A 310 -10.36 -19.30 4.03
CA ASN A 310 -9.86 -18.52 5.15
C ASN A 310 -10.75 -18.66 6.37
N ARG A 311 -10.16 -18.72 7.56
CA ARG A 311 -10.92 -18.55 8.80
C ARG A 311 -11.34 -17.08 8.90
N LEU A 312 -12.61 -16.82 9.22
CA LEU A 312 -13.10 -15.46 9.48
C LEU A 312 -12.38 -14.81 10.67
N LEU A 313 -12.10 -15.63 11.69
CA LEU A 313 -11.30 -15.25 12.84
C LEU A 313 -10.17 -16.27 12.97
N ASN A 314 -8.94 -15.81 12.80
CA ASN A 314 -7.74 -16.64 12.92
C ASN A 314 -6.95 -16.17 14.15
N PHE A 315 -7.04 -16.95 15.23
CA PHE A 315 -6.42 -16.60 16.51
C PHE A 315 -4.90 -16.40 16.40
N GLU A 316 -4.23 -17.22 15.60
CA GLU A 316 -2.78 -17.13 15.43
C GLU A 316 -2.38 -15.86 14.68
N GLU A 317 -3.13 -15.51 13.65
CA GLU A 317 -2.93 -14.30 12.86
C GLU A 317 -3.20 -13.05 13.70
N ASP A 318 -4.33 -13.01 14.43
CA ASP A 318 -4.68 -11.88 15.30
C ASP A 318 -3.65 -11.68 16.42
N ARG A 319 -3.08 -12.77 16.95
CA ARG A 319 -1.99 -12.74 17.93
C ARG A 319 -0.72 -12.14 17.33
N MET A 320 -0.38 -12.46 16.09
CA MET A 320 0.78 -11.91 15.39
C MET A 320 0.56 -10.45 15.05
N ILE A 321 -0.64 -10.07 14.60
CA ILE A 321 -1.04 -8.67 14.36
C ILE A 321 -0.95 -7.87 15.66
N PHE A 322 -1.45 -8.43 16.77
CA PHE A 322 -1.33 -7.79 18.08
C PHE A 322 0.14 -7.55 18.48
N ALA A 323 1.00 -8.56 18.30
CA ALA A 323 2.44 -8.43 18.61
C ALA A 323 3.09 -7.32 17.76
N GLY A 324 2.72 -7.22 16.48
CA GLY A 324 3.16 -6.16 15.59
C GLY A 324 2.68 -4.77 16.04
N ILE A 325 1.38 -4.60 16.27
CA ILE A 325 0.80 -3.34 16.76
C ILE A 325 1.42 -2.93 18.08
N PHE A 326 1.62 -3.89 19.00
CA PHE A 326 2.23 -3.61 20.30
C PHE A 326 3.65 -3.10 20.16
N GLN A 327 4.49 -3.74 19.34
CA GLN A 327 5.90 -3.36 19.18
C GLN A 327 6.08 -2.10 18.33
N PHE A 328 5.35 -1.96 17.21
CA PHE A 328 5.55 -0.83 16.30
C PHE A 328 4.78 0.42 16.69
N PHE A 329 3.54 0.26 17.15
CA PHE A 329 2.72 1.42 17.53
C PHE A 329 2.81 1.69 19.03
N TYR A 330 2.55 0.67 19.86
CA TYR A 330 2.35 0.90 21.31
C TYR A 330 3.65 1.31 21.99
N LEU A 331 4.73 0.52 21.84
CA LEU A 331 6.01 0.81 22.48
C LEU A 331 6.73 2.02 21.88
N ARG A 332 6.68 2.19 20.56
CA ARG A 332 7.44 3.25 19.86
C ARG A 332 6.73 4.59 19.85
N LEU A 333 5.42 4.61 19.71
CA LEU A 333 4.67 5.85 19.52
C LEU A 333 3.75 6.15 20.71
N ALA A 334 2.86 5.23 21.09
CA ALA A 334 1.84 5.53 22.10
C ALA A 334 2.45 5.84 23.46
N ILE A 335 3.34 4.99 23.98
CA ILE A 335 4.02 5.22 25.27
C ILE A 335 4.98 6.41 25.18
N PHE A 336 5.72 6.55 24.07
CA PHE A 336 6.63 7.68 23.88
C PHE A 336 5.89 9.01 23.95
N PHE A 337 4.91 9.22 23.09
CA PHE A 337 4.14 10.47 23.05
C PHE A 337 3.28 10.65 24.31
N GLY A 338 2.71 9.57 24.82
CA GLY A 338 1.95 9.64 26.06
C GLY A 338 2.80 10.09 27.25
N CYS A 339 3.99 9.51 27.43
CA CYS A 339 4.93 9.96 28.46
C CYS A 339 5.41 11.38 28.21
N LEU A 340 5.67 11.76 26.95
CA LEU A 340 5.98 13.13 26.58
C LEU A 340 4.90 14.09 27.12
N GLY A 341 3.62 13.80 26.83
CA GLY A 341 2.49 14.64 27.26
C GLY A 341 2.31 14.71 28.77
N VAL A 342 2.48 13.59 29.46
CA VAL A 342 2.30 13.53 30.90
C VAL A 342 3.47 14.17 31.63
N PHE A 343 4.70 13.71 31.40
CA PHE A 343 5.85 14.08 32.26
C PHE A 343 6.40 15.46 31.98
N MET A 344 6.38 15.89 30.70
CA MET A 344 6.81 17.25 30.39
C MET A 344 5.96 18.31 31.09
N TYR A 345 4.66 18.07 31.17
CA TYR A 345 3.74 19.02 31.73
C TYR A 345 3.88 19.17 33.25
N LEU A 346 4.37 18.15 33.95
CA LEU A 346 4.51 18.16 35.43
C LEU A 346 5.41 19.28 35.94
N PHE A 347 6.40 19.72 35.20
CA PHE A 347 7.25 20.88 35.54
C PHE A 347 7.03 22.05 34.57
N ARG A 348 7.08 21.79 33.25
CA ARG A 348 6.97 22.86 32.25
C ARG A 348 5.61 23.58 32.32
N GLY A 349 4.53 22.84 32.54
CA GLY A 349 3.20 23.43 32.70
C GLY A 349 3.14 24.42 33.86
N GLU A 350 3.79 24.10 34.97
CA GLU A 350 3.83 25.00 36.13
C GLU A 350 4.78 26.19 35.93
N MET A 351 5.87 25.99 35.23
CA MET A 351 6.74 27.10 34.81
C MET A 351 6.00 28.10 33.94
N THR A 352 5.28 27.60 32.92
CA THR A 352 4.50 28.42 31.99
C THR A 352 3.37 29.17 32.70
N ASN A 353 2.69 28.50 33.63
CA ASN A 353 1.61 29.10 34.44
C ASN A 353 2.10 29.92 35.62
N ARG A 354 3.43 30.07 35.79
CA ARG A 354 4.06 30.79 36.91
C ARG A 354 3.64 30.29 38.29
N THR A 355 3.32 28.99 38.44
CA THR A 355 2.86 28.38 39.68
C THR A 355 3.95 27.58 40.41
N LEU A 356 5.09 27.34 39.78
CA LEU A 356 6.17 26.53 40.33
C LEU A 356 6.76 27.11 41.62
N HIS A 357 6.73 28.45 41.83
CA HIS A 357 7.23 29.10 43.01
C HIS A 357 6.47 28.69 44.29
N TYR A 358 5.16 28.41 44.21
CA TYR A 358 4.38 27.93 45.33
C TYR A 358 4.88 26.58 45.88
N TRP A 359 5.35 25.71 44.98
CA TRP A 359 5.94 24.43 45.35
C TRP A 359 7.31 24.60 46.00
N PHE A 360 8.09 25.63 45.62
CA PHE A 360 9.40 25.91 46.22
C PHE A 360 9.33 26.66 47.56
N LEU A 361 8.20 27.26 47.85
CA LEU A 361 7.92 27.86 49.18
C LEU A 361 7.46 26.78 50.17
N ALA A 362 6.99 25.62 49.71
CA ALA A 362 6.61 24.51 50.57
C ALA A 362 7.83 23.96 51.33
N PRO A 363 7.69 23.53 52.59
CA PRO A 363 8.78 22.99 53.43
C PRO A 363 9.19 21.57 52.99
N ALA A 364 9.44 21.38 51.67
CA ALA A 364 9.86 20.12 51.07
C ALA A 364 11.15 20.32 50.30
N ARG A 365 12.09 19.37 50.38
CA ARG A 365 13.29 19.40 49.54
C ARG A 365 12.91 19.25 48.06
N ARG A 366 13.57 19.97 47.17
CA ARG A 366 13.31 19.95 45.75
C ARG A 366 13.37 18.55 45.11
N GLU A 367 14.21 17.67 45.65
CA GLU A 367 14.30 16.26 45.25
C GLU A 367 13.05 15.45 45.63
N VAL A 368 12.46 15.74 46.78
CA VAL A 368 11.21 15.11 47.22
C VAL A 368 10.05 15.55 46.30
N LEU A 369 10.06 16.82 45.88
CA LEU A 369 9.12 17.32 44.90
C LEU A 369 9.28 16.60 43.56
N LEU A 370 10.54 16.44 43.05
CA LEU A 370 10.84 15.71 41.85
C LEU A 370 10.34 14.26 41.92
N ALA A 371 10.66 13.57 43.02
CA ALA A 371 10.25 12.19 43.27
C ALA A 371 8.73 12.05 43.30
N GLY A 372 8.02 12.97 43.99
CA GLY A 372 6.55 12.96 44.07
C GLY A 372 5.89 13.19 42.72
N LYS A 373 6.39 14.14 41.91
CA LYS A 373 5.88 14.40 40.57
C LYS A 373 6.17 13.24 39.62
N TYR A 374 7.37 12.67 39.67
CA TYR A 374 7.71 11.48 38.89
C TYR A 374 6.81 10.29 39.23
N ALA A 375 6.61 10.02 40.54
CA ALA A 375 5.73 8.95 40.99
C ALA A 375 4.27 9.14 40.51
N ALA A 376 3.75 10.37 40.54
CA ALA A 376 2.42 10.67 40.01
C ALA A 376 2.30 10.37 38.53
N GLY A 377 3.24 10.88 37.73
CA GLY A 377 3.28 10.62 36.28
C GLY A 377 3.43 9.14 35.96
N LEU A 378 4.30 8.44 36.72
CA LEU A 378 4.55 7.01 36.52
C LEU A 378 3.31 6.17 36.82
N ILE A 379 2.66 6.39 37.98
CA ILE A 379 1.44 5.66 38.35
C ILE A 379 0.35 5.89 37.28
N ALA A 380 0.14 7.14 36.88
CA ALA A 380 -0.87 7.48 35.90
C ALA A 380 -0.54 6.83 34.53
N ALA A 381 0.68 7.00 34.00
CA ALA A 381 1.08 6.46 32.75
C ALA A 381 1.08 4.93 32.75
N ALA A 382 1.60 4.28 33.78
CA ALA A 382 1.59 2.84 33.92
C ALA A 382 0.18 2.23 33.96
N LEU A 383 -0.76 2.88 34.65
CA LEU A 383 -2.16 2.47 34.69
C LEU A 383 -2.83 2.65 33.32
N ILE A 384 -2.60 3.78 32.66
CA ILE A 384 -3.18 4.06 31.34
C ILE A 384 -2.61 3.11 30.28
N PHE A 385 -1.29 2.99 30.17
CA PHE A 385 -0.67 2.18 29.12
C PHE A 385 -0.61 0.69 29.48
N GLY A 386 -0.31 0.32 30.72
CA GLY A 386 -0.36 -1.07 31.17
C GLY A 386 -1.79 -1.62 31.12
N GLY A 387 -2.75 -0.85 31.63
CA GLY A 387 -4.19 -1.17 31.55
C GLY A 387 -4.70 -1.19 30.11
N GLY A 388 -4.29 -0.21 29.29
CA GLY A 388 -4.61 -0.15 27.85
C GLY A 388 -4.07 -1.36 27.09
N ALA A 389 -2.85 -1.80 27.37
CA ALA A 389 -2.25 -3.01 26.77
C ALA A 389 -3.05 -4.27 27.13
N LEU A 390 -3.43 -4.43 28.41
CA LEU A 390 -4.27 -5.55 28.86
C LEU A 390 -5.66 -5.49 28.25
N PHE A 391 -6.25 -4.31 28.14
CA PHE A 391 -7.55 -4.13 27.53
C PHE A 391 -7.50 -4.45 26.03
N THR A 392 -6.45 -4.01 25.32
CA THR A 392 -6.25 -4.36 23.90
C THR A 392 -6.06 -5.87 23.73
N PHE A 393 -5.29 -6.49 24.63
CA PHE A 393 -5.09 -7.94 24.62
C PHE A 393 -6.41 -8.68 24.85
N ALA A 394 -7.24 -8.23 25.77
CA ALA A 394 -8.57 -8.79 26.00
C ALA A 394 -9.51 -8.56 24.80
N ALA A 395 -9.43 -7.39 24.17
CA ALA A 395 -10.19 -7.08 22.95
C ALA A 395 -9.80 -7.98 21.76
N MET A 396 -8.53 -8.33 21.63
CA MET A 396 -8.05 -9.30 20.63
C MET A 396 -8.60 -10.70 20.91
N LEU A 397 -8.65 -11.13 22.18
CA LEU A 397 -9.18 -12.44 22.56
C LEU A 397 -10.70 -12.55 22.41
N TRP A 398 -11.43 -11.46 22.64
CA TRP A 398 -12.90 -11.45 22.76
C TRP A 398 -13.67 -12.13 21.60
N PRO A 399 -13.30 -11.98 20.31
CA PRO A 399 -14.07 -12.56 19.21
C PRO A 399 -13.86 -14.06 19.03
N HIS A 400 -12.80 -14.65 19.63
CA HIS A 400 -12.39 -16.04 19.43
C HIS A 400 -13.16 -17.05 20.29
N ASP A 401 -13.08 -18.32 19.88
CA ASP A 401 -13.76 -19.43 20.57
C ASP A 401 -13.15 -19.71 21.93
N ALA A 402 -14.03 -20.05 22.90
CA ALA A 402 -13.61 -20.37 24.27
C ALA A 402 -12.59 -21.52 24.33
N VAL A 403 -12.68 -22.50 23.43
CA VAL A 403 -11.75 -23.64 23.36
C VAL A 403 -10.35 -23.18 22.95
N GLU A 404 -10.24 -22.30 21.92
CA GLU A 404 -8.96 -21.74 21.48
C GLU A 404 -8.33 -20.87 22.56
N ILE A 405 -9.13 -20.03 23.22
CA ILE A 405 -8.69 -19.19 24.33
C ILE A 405 -8.20 -20.05 25.51
N GLN A 406 -8.94 -21.11 25.88
CA GLN A 406 -8.54 -22.03 26.96
C GLN A 406 -7.22 -22.74 26.64
N ALA A 407 -7.07 -23.24 25.41
CA ALA A 407 -5.83 -23.85 24.95
C ALA A 407 -4.64 -22.88 25.05
N TYR A 408 -4.86 -21.62 24.66
CA TYR A 408 -3.86 -20.58 24.75
C TYR A 408 -3.46 -20.25 26.20
N TRP A 409 -4.43 -20.16 27.11
CA TRP A 409 -4.12 -19.95 28.53
C TRP A 409 -3.29 -21.09 29.12
N ASN A 410 -3.63 -22.33 28.77
CA ASN A 410 -2.89 -23.51 29.19
C ASN A 410 -1.46 -23.55 28.61
N ALA A 411 -1.25 -22.99 27.42
CA ALA A 411 0.05 -22.87 26.76
C ALA A 411 0.90 -21.66 27.26
N GLY A 412 0.48 -20.97 28.33
CA GLY A 412 1.24 -19.87 28.91
C GLY A 412 0.79 -18.46 28.50
N GLY A 413 -0.40 -18.32 27.95
CA GLY A 413 -0.97 -17.03 27.52
C GLY A 413 -1.01 -15.96 28.63
N LEU A 414 -1.22 -16.36 29.89
CA LEU A 414 -1.13 -15.45 31.04
C LEU A 414 0.25 -14.80 31.16
N GLY A 415 1.31 -15.56 30.87
CA GLY A 415 2.67 -15.02 30.83
C GLY A 415 2.83 -13.96 29.74
N HIS A 416 2.18 -14.14 28.59
CA HIS A 416 2.18 -13.14 27.51
C HIS A 416 1.48 -11.86 27.96
N ALA A 417 0.27 -11.95 28.52
CA ALA A 417 -0.46 -10.80 29.04
C ALA A 417 0.37 -10.02 30.08
N PHE A 418 0.98 -10.75 31.02
CA PHE A 418 1.86 -10.15 32.04
C PHE A 418 3.03 -9.39 31.41
N TRP A 419 3.75 -10.01 30.45
CA TRP A 419 4.92 -9.37 29.85
C TRP A 419 4.57 -8.18 28.97
N TYR A 420 3.42 -8.18 28.28
CA TYR A 420 2.94 -7.01 27.55
C TYR A 420 2.62 -5.84 28.50
N ALA A 421 1.91 -6.10 29.60
CA ALA A 421 1.63 -5.07 30.60
C ALA A 421 2.90 -4.57 31.30
N ALA A 422 3.80 -5.48 31.64
CA ALA A 422 5.09 -5.15 32.26
C ALA A 422 5.98 -4.32 31.33
N ALA A 423 6.08 -4.68 30.05
CA ALA A 423 6.83 -3.90 29.07
C ALA A 423 6.24 -2.49 28.89
N ALA A 424 4.90 -2.36 28.85
CA ALA A 424 4.25 -1.07 28.79
C ALA A 424 4.52 -0.20 30.05
N ALA A 425 4.40 -0.78 31.24
CA ALA A 425 4.69 -0.09 32.51
C ALA A 425 6.16 0.31 32.61
N LEU A 426 7.09 -0.58 32.24
CA LEU A 426 8.52 -0.29 32.23
C LEU A 426 8.90 0.76 31.17
N GLY A 427 8.17 0.80 30.05
CA GLY A 427 8.28 1.89 29.08
C GLY A 427 7.96 3.25 29.69
N CYS A 428 6.93 3.31 30.53
CA CYS A 428 6.61 4.52 31.28
C CYS A 428 7.70 4.89 32.32
N VAL A 429 8.41 3.91 32.89
CA VAL A 429 9.56 4.16 33.76
C VAL A 429 10.68 4.82 33.00
N GLY A 430 11.10 4.26 31.87
CA GLY A 430 12.19 4.79 31.05
C GLY A 430 11.86 6.15 30.43
N TYR A 431 10.86 6.20 29.54
CA TYR A 431 10.48 7.45 28.85
C TYR A 431 10.00 8.52 29.82
N GLY A 432 9.31 8.14 30.90
CA GLY A 432 8.89 9.08 31.94
C GLY A 432 10.05 9.81 32.60
N SER A 433 11.15 9.11 32.90
CA SER A 433 12.36 9.73 33.48
C SER A 433 13.00 10.72 32.50
N VAL A 434 13.10 10.32 31.22
CA VAL A 434 13.71 11.16 30.17
C VAL A 434 12.88 12.43 29.94
N PHE A 435 11.55 12.31 29.78
CA PHE A 435 10.70 13.47 29.51
C PHE A 435 10.54 14.38 30.73
N LEU A 436 10.60 13.83 31.95
CA LEU A 436 10.67 14.64 33.16
C LEU A 436 11.95 15.48 33.18
N ALA A 437 13.11 14.86 32.86
CA ALA A 437 14.39 15.54 32.82
C ALA A 437 14.42 16.61 31.71
N LEU A 438 13.92 16.30 30.51
CA LEU A 438 13.81 17.26 29.41
C LEU A 438 12.90 18.43 29.76
N GLY A 439 11.77 18.19 30.41
CA GLY A 439 10.85 19.24 30.88
C GLY A 439 11.48 20.20 31.92
N LEU A 440 12.47 19.73 32.67
CA LEU A 440 13.25 20.54 33.62
C LEU A 440 14.39 21.31 32.94
N LEU A 441 15.14 20.66 32.04
CA LEU A 441 16.42 21.16 31.53
C LEU A 441 16.26 22.07 30.30
N VAL A 442 15.23 21.86 29.50
CA VAL A 442 15.14 22.48 28.18
C VAL A 442 13.94 23.42 28.07
N ARG A 443 14.19 24.63 27.55
CA ARG A 443 13.13 25.65 27.37
C ARG A 443 12.10 25.21 26.30
N ASN A 444 12.57 24.63 25.18
CA ASN A 444 11.70 24.06 24.14
C ASN A 444 11.95 22.56 24.00
N PRO A 445 11.17 21.73 24.69
CA PRO A 445 11.42 20.30 24.76
C PRO A 445 10.95 19.50 23.53
N ILE A 446 10.27 20.12 22.57
CA ILE A 446 9.81 19.46 21.34
C ILE A 446 11.00 19.00 20.49
N VAL A 447 12.02 19.86 20.32
CA VAL A 447 13.21 19.54 19.51
C VAL A 447 13.98 18.35 20.10
N PRO A 448 14.37 18.31 21.39
CA PRO A 448 15.02 17.15 21.96
C PRO A 448 14.15 15.88 21.91
N ALA A 449 12.83 16.01 22.02
CA ALA A 449 11.92 14.88 21.88
C ALA A 449 11.93 14.30 20.44
N ALA A 450 11.97 15.16 19.44
CA ALA A 450 12.10 14.74 18.03
C ALA A 450 13.44 14.03 17.77
N VAL A 451 14.55 14.54 18.33
CA VAL A 451 15.85 13.90 18.25
C VAL A 451 15.85 12.53 18.93
N LEU A 452 15.22 12.43 20.10
CA LEU A 452 15.08 11.16 20.82
C LEU A 452 14.24 10.15 20.02
N LEU A 453 13.15 10.61 19.39
CA LEU A 453 12.32 9.75 18.54
C LEU A 453 13.10 9.22 17.34
N ALA A 454 13.90 10.08 16.69
CA ALA A 454 14.79 9.67 15.61
C ALA A 454 15.84 8.65 16.10
N TRP A 455 16.45 8.89 17.27
CA TRP A 455 17.39 7.98 17.91
C TRP A 455 16.78 6.59 18.15
N GLU A 456 15.59 6.55 18.74
CA GLU A 456 14.86 5.30 18.95
C GLU A 456 14.47 4.61 17.64
N GLY A 457 14.14 5.39 16.60
CA GLY A 457 13.81 4.88 15.27
C GLY A 457 14.97 4.17 14.59
N VAL A 458 16.19 4.71 14.67
CA VAL A 458 17.39 4.14 14.05
C VAL A 458 18.14 3.14 14.93
N ASN A 459 17.60 2.80 16.10
CA ASN A 459 18.29 1.97 17.10
C ASN A 459 18.79 0.63 16.54
N GLY A 460 18.04 -0.01 15.63
CA GLY A 460 18.42 -1.29 15.02
C GLY A 460 19.71 -1.25 14.18
N ILE A 461 20.13 -0.07 13.72
CA ILE A 461 21.33 0.12 12.87
C ILE A 461 22.54 0.50 13.72
N LEU A 462 22.33 0.93 14.96
CA LEU A 462 23.41 1.43 15.82
C LEU A 462 24.32 0.30 16.32
N PRO A 463 25.62 0.59 16.62
CA PRO A 463 26.50 -0.33 17.32
C PRO A 463 25.91 -0.77 18.67
N HIS A 464 26.17 -2.00 19.09
CA HIS A 464 25.58 -2.62 20.31
C HIS A 464 25.71 -1.77 21.59
N VAL A 465 26.81 -1.03 21.73
CA VAL A 465 27.01 -0.15 22.89
C VAL A 465 25.99 0.99 22.89
N LEU A 466 25.74 1.58 21.73
CA LEU A 466 24.79 2.67 21.57
C LEU A 466 23.33 2.18 21.67
N GLN A 467 23.04 0.98 21.19
CA GLN A 467 21.72 0.36 21.34
C GLN A 467 21.28 0.27 22.81
N LYS A 468 22.20 -0.04 23.72
CA LYS A 468 21.94 -0.11 25.18
C LYS A 468 21.62 1.22 25.83
N MET A 469 21.77 2.35 25.12
CA MET A 469 21.33 3.66 25.59
C MET A 469 19.88 3.98 25.23
N SER A 470 19.20 3.10 24.50
CA SER A 470 17.81 3.23 24.07
C SER A 470 16.86 2.55 25.06
N VAL A 471 15.75 3.21 25.37
CA VAL A 471 14.67 2.62 26.15
C VAL A 471 14.01 1.49 25.38
N LEU A 472 13.78 1.70 24.07
CA LEU A 472 13.13 0.74 23.19
C LEU A 472 13.89 -0.60 23.11
N TYR A 473 15.22 -0.58 23.12
CA TYR A 473 16.06 -1.77 23.13
C TYR A 473 15.69 -2.75 24.26
N TYR A 474 15.54 -2.21 25.46
CA TYR A 474 15.17 -3.01 26.62
C TYR A 474 13.72 -3.49 26.56
N LEU A 475 12.81 -2.64 26.09
CA LEU A 475 11.39 -2.99 25.99
C LEU A 475 11.13 -4.09 24.95
N GLN A 476 11.78 -4.04 23.80
CA GLN A 476 11.68 -5.10 22.78
C GLN A 476 12.20 -6.44 23.30
N SER A 477 13.26 -6.43 24.12
CA SER A 477 13.79 -7.64 24.75
C SER A 477 12.83 -8.28 25.77
N LEU A 478 11.84 -7.54 26.26
CA LEU A 478 10.82 -8.03 27.20
C LEU A 478 9.57 -8.59 26.50
N CYS A 479 9.37 -8.27 25.22
CA CYS A 479 8.20 -8.72 24.48
C CYS A 479 8.16 -10.26 24.38
N PRO A 480 7.01 -10.90 24.70
CA PRO A 480 6.89 -12.35 24.71
C PRO A 480 6.88 -12.98 23.30
N VAL A 481 6.39 -12.23 22.31
CA VAL A 481 6.33 -12.66 20.91
C VAL A 481 7.15 -11.67 20.06
N PRO A 482 8.04 -12.15 19.18
CA PRO A 482 8.77 -11.29 18.26
C PRO A 482 7.82 -10.57 17.31
N ALA A 483 8.22 -9.40 16.83
CA ALA A 483 7.43 -8.69 15.83
C ALA A 483 7.37 -9.51 14.53
N PRO A 484 6.18 -9.67 13.91
CA PRO A 484 6.09 -10.33 12.62
C PRO A 484 6.86 -9.50 11.58
N MET A 485 7.67 -10.18 10.77
CA MET A 485 8.36 -9.59 9.64
C MET A 485 8.04 -10.42 8.41
N ASP A 486 7.41 -9.79 7.43
CA ASP A 486 7.21 -10.40 6.13
C ASP A 486 8.55 -10.60 5.43
N GLY A 487 8.75 -11.78 4.84
CA GLY A 487 9.95 -12.12 4.08
C GLY A 487 10.23 -11.14 2.94
N ASP A 488 9.19 -10.52 2.39
CA ASP A 488 9.24 -9.57 1.25
C ASP A 488 9.41 -8.10 1.66
N ALA A 489 9.49 -7.80 2.97
CA ALA A 489 9.71 -6.43 3.42
C ALA A 489 11.03 -5.85 2.88
N PRO A 490 11.05 -4.59 2.38
CA PRO A 490 12.27 -3.92 1.92
C PRO A 490 13.40 -4.02 2.95
N THR A 491 14.63 -4.23 2.49
CA THR A 491 15.81 -4.43 3.35
C THR A 491 15.98 -3.32 4.39
N LEU A 492 15.67 -2.08 4.02
CA LEU A 492 15.71 -0.93 4.94
C LEU A 492 14.69 -1.09 6.09
N ILE A 493 13.47 -1.53 5.79
CA ILE A 493 12.43 -1.75 6.82
C ILE A 493 12.84 -2.89 7.74
N ARG A 494 13.42 -3.97 7.20
CA ARG A 494 13.96 -5.08 8.00
C ARG A 494 15.09 -4.62 8.93
N LEU A 495 16.02 -3.80 8.45
CA LEU A 495 17.11 -3.24 9.27
C LEU A 495 16.61 -2.31 10.36
N LEU A 496 15.61 -1.47 10.07
CA LEU A 496 15.00 -0.57 11.06
C LEU A 496 14.12 -1.30 12.08
N ALA A 497 13.54 -2.43 11.69
CA ALA A 497 12.67 -3.25 12.53
C ALA A 497 13.41 -4.42 13.19
N ALA A 498 14.62 -4.80 12.69
CA ALA A 498 15.39 -5.89 13.26
C ALA A 498 15.67 -5.62 14.74
N PRO A 499 15.20 -6.49 15.65
CA PRO A 499 15.59 -6.36 17.04
C PRO A 499 17.11 -6.55 17.09
N ALA A 500 17.80 -5.62 17.73
CA ALA A 500 19.15 -5.87 18.20
C ALA A 500 19.16 -7.19 18.98
N ALA A 501 20.30 -7.87 19.04
CA ALA A 501 20.41 -9.10 19.81
C ALA A 501 19.75 -8.92 21.19
N PRO A 502 18.66 -9.66 21.47
CA PRO A 502 17.83 -9.35 22.64
C PRO A 502 18.63 -9.60 23.93
N ALA A 503 18.53 -8.66 24.86
CA ALA A 503 19.07 -8.86 26.20
C ALA A 503 18.24 -9.93 26.94
N SER A 504 18.86 -10.63 27.89
CA SER A 504 18.07 -11.47 28.82
C SER A 504 17.05 -10.61 29.56
N ARG A 505 15.87 -11.14 29.86
CA ARG A 505 14.80 -10.40 30.57
C ARG A 505 15.29 -9.71 31.86
N PRO A 506 16.04 -10.37 32.76
CA PRO A 506 16.62 -9.69 33.94
C PRO A 506 17.59 -8.58 33.54
N GLY A 507 18.44 -8.82 32.52
CA GLY A 507 19.39 -7.84 32.01
C GLY A 507 18.68 -6.61 31.41
N ALA A 508 17.57 -6.81 30.71
CA ALA A 508 16.76 -5.72 30.16
C ALA A 508 16.13 -4.86 31.26
N ILE A 509 15.56 -5.48 32.28
CA ILE A 509 14.99 -4.76 33.44
C ILE A 509 16.08 -3.97 34.17
N LEU A 510 17.19 -4.60 34.53
CA LEU A 510 18.30 -3.96 35.25
C LEU A 510 18.91 -2.81 34.42
N GLY A 511 19.14 -3.03 33.13
CA GLY A 511 19.66 -1.99 32.25
C GLY A 511 18.73 -0.78 32.13
N LEU A 512 17.42 -1.00 31.99
CA LEU A 512 16.43 0.05 31.95
C LEU A 512 16.34 0.83 33.28
N LEU A 513 16.35 0.12 34.41
CA LEU A 513 16.35 0.75 35.72
C LEU A 513 17.62 1.56 35.97
N LEU A 514 18.79 1.06 35.56
CA LEU A 514 20.04 1.80 35.63
C LEU A 514 20.00 3.08 34.79
N LEU A 515 19.55 2.98 33.54
CA LEU A 515 19.35 4.13 32.66
C LEU A 515 18.43 5.18 33.32
N THR A 516 17.29 4.73 33.85
CA THR A 516 16.32 5.57 34.55
C THR A 516 16.95 6.24 35.79
N ALA A 517 17.71 5.49 36.58
CA ALA A 517 18.38 6.02 37.77
C ALA A 517 19.40 7.12 37.43
N VAL A 518 20.18 6.93 36.38
CA VAL A 518 21.14 7.92 35.86
C VAL A 518 20.41 9.19 35.42
N VAL A 519 19.33 9.06 34.65
CA VAL A 519 18.56 10.21 34.16
C VAL A 519 17.92 10.98 35.32
N LEU A 520 17.30 10.28 36.29
CA LEU A 520 16.71 10.90 37.45
C LEU A 520 17.77 11.55 38.37
N TRP A 521 18.95 10.98 38.48
CA TRP A 521 20.06 11.59 39.21
C TRP A 521 20.48 12.92 38.59
N VAL A 522 20.62 12.97 37.24
CA VAL A 522 20.89 14.22 36.53
C VAL A 522 19.77 15.25 36.74
N ALA A 523 18.50 14.82 36.62
CA ALA A 523 17.33 15.68 36.86
C ALA A 523 17.31 16.22 38.33
N SER A 524 17.67 15.37 39.29
CA SER A 524 17.78 15.78 40.72
C SER A 524 18.84 16.85 40.94
N ARG A 525 20.01 16.72 40.29
CA ARG A 525 21.04 17.76 40.35
C ARG A 525 20.61 19.07 39.69
N ALA A 526 19.89 18.97 38.57
CA ALA A 526 19.38 20.14 37.87
C ALA A 526 18.35 20.90 38.71
N VAL A 527 17.41 20.19 39.34
CA VAL A 527 16.37 20.82 40.18
C VAL A 527 16.94 21.52 41.39
N ARG A 528 18.02 20.99 41.97
CA ARG A 528 18.73 21.64 43.11
C ARG A 528 19.30 23.00 42.72
N ARG A 529 19.85 23.13 41.51
CA ARG A 529 20.53 24.34 41.00
C ARG A 529 19.57 25.31 40.30
N MET A 530 18.30 24.95 40.14
CA MET A 530 17.32 25.75 39.46
C MET A 530 17.04 27.08 40.22
N GLN A 531 17.24 28.19 39.52
CA GLN A 531 16.81 29.53 39.95
C GLN A 531 15.57 29.91 39.12
N ILE A 532 14.51 30.36 39.79
CA ILE A 532 13.30 30.81 39.11
C ILE A 532 13.48 32.29 38.75
N THR A 533 13.84 32.59 37.54
CA THR A 533 13.78 33.94 37.00
C THR A 533 12.54 34.07 36.14
N TYR A 534 11.55 34.79 36.61
CA TYR A 534 10.41 35.24 35.82
C TYR A 534 10.80 36.52 35.07
N GLY A 535 11.81 36.46 34.21
CA GLY A 535 12.18 37.55 33.34
C GLY A 535 11.08 37.81 32.34
N SER A 536 10.79 39.07 32.08
CA SER A 536 10.00 39.56 30.96
C SER A 536 10.77 39.27 29.67
N ASP A 537 10.57 38.07 29.07
CA ASP A 537 11.03 37.83 27.72
C ASP A 537 9.93 38.28 26.76
N THR A 538 10.12 39.50 26.24
CA THR A 538 9.53 39.98 24.97
C THR A 538 10.06 39.14 23.82
#